data_9825c2479b4886e402cc4df11d19ee4f
#
_entry.id   9825c2479b4886e402cc4df11d19ee4f
#
_cell.length_a   1.000
_cell.length_b   1.000
_cell.length_c   1.000
_cell.angle_alpha   90.00
_cell.angle_beta   90.00
_cell.angle_gamma   90.00
#
_symmetry.space_group_name_H-M   'P 1'
#
loop_
_entity.id
_entity.type
_entity.pdbx_description
1 polymer ?
#
loop_
_entity_poly.entity_id
_entity_poly.type
_entity_poly.pdbx_seq_one_letter_code
_entity_poly.pdbx_strand_id
1 'polypeptide(L)'
;MDLDGVRLVRANLPPVTVLRVPGRPFRTFVFLKPDGMDELTFHFEGDIQDVTVGKADFERFMVRDAAEIVCVTRALAGRMTVLDGGLAFVDDDNALLYEDGDGWTLESPRAENGIAAYPEGLLGSPRPVEPVSVYARLRRLHADRYEIALPAGMGRLFRDQRQVADVMLNIAYQGDIGWLFCGDVLIADNFCNGETWQV
;
A
#
# COMPACT_ATOMS: atom_id res chain seq x y z
N MET A 1 -4.27 26.12 -1.13
CA MET A 1 -3.97 25.07 -2.16
C MET A 1 -5.06 25.12 -3.21
N ASP A 2 -4.74 25.05 -4.47
CA ASP A 2 -5.74 25.01 -5.56
C ASP A 2 -6.11 23.54 -5.84
N LEU A 3 -7.39 23.23 -5.76
CA LEU A 3 -7.98 21.95 -6.04
C LEU A 3 -8.78 22.04 -7.35
N ASP A 4 -8.07 22.12 -8.49
CA ASP A 4 -8.68 22.21 -9.84
C ASP A 4 -9.72 23.35 -9.98
N GLY A 5 -9.34 24.55 -9.55
CA GLY A 5 -10.19 25.74 -9.63
C GLY A 5 -11.02 26.01 -8.38
N VAL A 6 -10.95 25.13 -7.37
CA VAL A 6 -11.47 25.39 -6.04
C VAL A 6 -10.32 25.65 -5.09
N ARG A 7 -10.26 26.82 -4.49
CA ARG A 7 -9.20 27.18 -3.57
C ARG A 7 -9.50 26.70 -2.16
N LEU A 8 -8.75 25.69 -1.70
CA LEU A 8 -8.72 25.30 -0.29
C LEU A 8 -7.94 26.35 0.50
N VAL A 9 -8.63 27.10 1.34
CA VAL A 9 -8.04 28.17 2.14
C VAL A 9 -7.39 27.59 3.39
N ARG A 10 -8.03 26.63 4.04
CA ARG A 10 -7.56 25.98 5.25
C ARG A 10 -8.02 24.53 5.30
N ALA A 11 -7.07 23.64 5.52
CA ALA A 11 -7.28 22.30 6.04
C ALA A 11 -6.36 22.14 7.24
N ASN A 12 -6.77 21.35 8.23
CA ASN A 12 -5.90 21.08 9.38
C ASN A 12 -4.68 20.24 9.02
N LEU A 13 -4.69 19.64 7.83
CA LEU A 13 -3.65 18.71 7.35
C LEU A 13 -3.42 18.87 5.85
N PRO A 14 -2.19 18.61 5.38
CA PRO A 14 -1.93 18.49 3.95
C PRO A 14 -2.48 17.17 3.39
N PRO A 15 -2.78 17.08 2.08
CA PRO A 15 -3.08 15.81 1.44
C PRO A 15 -1.84 14.91 1.45
N VAL A 16 -2.05 13.62 1.65
CA VAL A 16 -0.98 12.62 1.59
C VAL A 16 -0.68 12.19 0.16
N THR A 17 -1.68 12.24 -0.71
CA THR A 17 -1.51 12.00 -2.15
C THR A 17 -2.62 12.67 -2.96
N VAL A 18 -2.40 12.79 -4.27
CA VAL A 18 -3.35 13.33 -5.24
C VAL A 18 -3.46 12.36 -6.39
N LEU A 19 -4.66 11.88 -6.67
CA LEU A 19 -4.93 10.88 -7.68
C LEU A 19 -5.61 11.50 -8.91
N ARG A 20 -5.31 10.93 -10.07
CA ARG A 20 -6.09 11.09 -11.29
C ARG A 20 -6.81 9.79 -11.57
N VAL A 21 -8.09 9.74 -11.25
CA VAL A 21 -8.92 8.57 -11.52
C VAL A 21 -9.34 8.57 -13.00
N PRO A 22 -9.07 7.52 -13.78
CA PRO A 22 -9.44 7.44 -15.16
C PRO A 22 -10.94 7.70 -15.38
N GLY A 23 -11.28 8.45 -16.43
CA GLY A 23 -12.67 8.79 -16.75
C GLY A 23 -13.31 9.88 -15.88
N ARG A 24 -12.59 10.43 -14.89
CA ARG A 24 -13.07 11.57 -14.09
C ARG A 24 -12.41 12.87 -14.53
N PRO A 25 -13.19 13.97 -14.68
CA PRO A 25 -12.65 15.26 -15.08
C PRO A 25 -11.91 16.01 -13.97
N PHE A 26 -11.99 15.53 -12.74
CA PHE A 26 -11.43 16.14 -11.53
C PHE A 26 -10.39 15.24 -10.87
N ARG A 27 -9.54 15.84 -10.01
CA ARG A 27 -8.58 15.12 -9.18
C ARG A 27 -9.19 14.74 -7.83
N THR A 28 -8.70 13.65 -7.26
CA THR A 28 -9.03 13.19 -5.92
C THR A 28 -7.87 13.50 -4.98
N PHE A 29 -8.14 14.23 -3.91
CA PHE A 29 -7.18 14.61 -2.88
C PHE A 29 -7.38 13.73 -1.65
N VAL A 30 -6.38 12.96 -1.27
CA VAL A 30 -6.44 12.01 -0.17
C VAL A 30 -5.83 12.62 1.07
N PHE A 31 -6.57 12.64 2.16
CA PHE A 31 -6.15 13.15 3.46
C PHE A 31 -6.14 12.03 4.50
N LEU A 32 -5.11 12.06 5.34
CA LEU A 32 -5.02 11.17 6.49
C LEU A 32 -5.75 11.81 7.67
N LYS A 33 -6.71 11.09 8.23
CA LYS A 33 -7.42 11.48 9.45
C LYS A 33 -6.58 11.06 10.66
N PRO A 34 -6.17 12.00 11.52
CA PRO A 34 -5.41 11.67 12.72
C PRO A 34 -6.25 10.91 13.74
N ASP A 35 -5.57 10.07 14.53
CA ASP A 35 -6.21 9.37 15.63
C ASP A 35 -6.76 10.35 16.67
N GLY A 36 -7.98 10.08 17.14
CA GLY A 36 -8.65 10.95 18.12
C GLY A 36 -9.22 12.25 17.57
N MET A 37 -9.13 12.48 16.26
CA MET A 37 -9.78 13.58 15.60
C MET A 37 -11.15 13.12 15.08
N ASP A 38 -12.21 13.55 15.76
CA ASP A 38 -13.58 13.21 15.37
C ASP A 38 -14.10 14.07 14.21
N GLU A 39 -13.43 15.20 13.93
CA GLU A 39 -13.84 16.14 12.89
C GLU A 39 -12.64 16.69 12.13
N LEU A 40 -12.71 16.61 10.81
CA LEU A 40 -11.81 17.28 9.88
C LEU A 40 -12.59 18.38 9.17
N THR A 41 -12.14 19.61 9.31
CA THR A 41 -12.81 20.75 8.70
C THR A 41 -12.02 21.27 7.52
N PHE A 42 -12.69 21.41 6.38
CA PHE A 42 -12.14 21.98 5.15
C PHE A 42 -12.84 23.32 4.89
N HIS A 43 -12.05 24.38 4.78
CA HIS A 43 -12.56 25.72 4.42
C HIS A 43 -12.15 26.05 2.99
N PHE A 44 -13.11 26.38 2.16
CA PHE A 44 -12.91 26.75 0.77
C PHE A 44 -13.18 28.25 0.55
N GLU A 45 -12.53 28.84 -0.47
CA GLU A 45 -12.78 30.23 -0.83
C GLU A 45 -14.18 30.38 -1.46
N GLY A 46 -14.94 31.39 -0.99
CA GLY A 46 -16.20 31.82 -1.60
C GLY A 46 -17.45 31.36 -0.88
N ASP A 47 -17.78 30.11 -0.75
CA ASP A 47 -18.85 29.59 0.10
C ASP A 47 -18.21 28.59 1.07
N ILE A 48 -18.15 28.96 2.33
CA ILE A 48 -17.57 28.14 3.38
C ILE A 48 -18.57 27.00 3.64
N GLN A 49 -18.39 25.89 2.95
CA GLN A 49 -18.93 24.62 3.40
C GLN A 49 -17.90 24.03 4.35
N ASP A 50 -18.15 24.15 5.64
CA ASP A 50 -17.44 23.36 6.63
C ASP A 50 -17.87 21.90 6.40
N VAL A 51 -16.97 21.11 5.84
CA VAL A 51 -17.22 19.68 5.68
C VAL A 51 -16.70 18.99 6.91
N THR A 52 -17.60 18.48 7.71
CA THR A 52 -17.26 17.63 8.85
C THR A 52 -17.17 16.20 8.40
N VAL A 53 -15.99 15.61 8.56
CA VAL A 53 -15.72 14.20 8.27
C VAL A 53 -16.01 13.41 9.54
N GLY A 54 -16.87 12.41 9.44
CA GLY A 54 -17.31 11.59 10.57
C GLY A 54 -16.27 10.59 11.09
N LYS A 55 -16.75 9.49 11.70
CA LYS A 55 -15.88 8.47 12.34
C LYS A 55 -15.54 7.28 11.42
N ALA A 56 -16.06 7.25 10.18
CA ALA A 56 -15.80 6.15 9.28
C ALA A 56 -14.33 6.08 8.85
N ASP A 57 -13.83 4.88 8.62
CA ASP A 57 -12.44 4.66 8.20
C ASP A 57 -12.14 5.21 6.83
N PHE A 58 -13.16 5.27 5.97
CA PHE A 58 -13.10 5.82 4.62
C PHE A 58 -14.32 6.71 4.40
N GLU A 59 -14.07 7.96 4.05
CA GLU A 59 -15.11 8.92 3.70
C GLU A 59 -14.72 9.70 2.45
N ARG A 60 -15.70 10.04 1.63
CA ARG A 60 -15.50 10.84 0.41
C ARG A 60 -16.59 11.86 0.21
N PHE A 61 -16.23 12.98 -0.35
CA PHE A 61 -17.18 14.02 -0.74
C PHE A 61 -16.68 14.86 -1.91
N MET A 62 -17.61 15.36 -2.69
CA MET A 62 -17.34 16.24 -3.82
C MET A 62 -17.34 17.70 -3.40
N VAL A 63 -16.44 18.48 -3.96
CA VAL A 63 -16.36 19.92 -3.80
C VAL A 63 -16.69 20.57 -5.12
N ARG A 64 -17.92 21.14 -5.25
CA ARG A 64 -18.40 21.88 -6.42
C ARG A 64 -18.20 21.16 -7.75
N ASP A 65 -18.30 19.87 -7.79
CA ASP A 65 -18.01 19.04 -8.96
C ASP A 65 -16.61 19.26 -9.58
N ALA A 66 -15.72 19.96 -8.90
CA ALA A 66 -14.38 20.29 -9.40
C ALA A 66 -13.25 19.46 -8.76
N ALA A 67 -13.47 18.98 -7.54
CA ALA A 67 -12.51 18.12 -6.85
C ALA A 67 -13.23 17.13 -5.95
N GLU A 68 -12.59 16.00 -5.72
CA GLU A 68 -13.03 15.03 -4.72
C GLU A 68 -12.03 14.97 -3.58
N ILE A 69 -12.54 14.90 -2.37
CA ILE A 69 -11.75 14.71 -1.16
C ILE A 69 -12.07 13.32 -0.61
N VAL A 70 -11.02 12.57 -0.33
CA VAL A 70 -11.05 11.27 0.35
C VAL A 70 -10.32 11.42 1.66
N CYS A 71 -10.95 10.99 2.75
CA CYS A 71 -10.36 10.95 4.08
C CYS A 71 -10.24 9.49 4.53
N VAL A 72 -9.06 9.09 4.97
CA VAL A 72 -8.77 7.75 5.48
C VAL A 72 -8.22 7.83 6.89
N THR A 73 -8.61 6.90 7.76
CA THR A 73 -8.00 6.77 9.08
C THR A 73 -6.57 6.24 8.98
N ARG A 74 -5.76 6.44 10.03
CA ARG A 74 -4.41 5.90 10.09
C ARG A 74 -4.40 4.37 10.00
N ALA A 75 -5.36 3.71 10.62
CA ALA A 75 -5.50 2.26 10.58
C ALA A 75 -5.72 1.75 9.14
N LEU A 76 -6.60 2.43 8.38
CA LEU A 76 -6.83 2.08 6.99
C LEU A 76 -5.65 2.49 6.09
N ALA A 77 -5.01 3.62 6.37
CA ALA A 77 -3.84 4.08 5.63
C ALA A 77 -2.62 3.14 5.76
N GLY A 78 -2.49 2.43 6.89
CA GLY A 78 -1.46 1.41 7.07
C GLY A 78 -1.59 0.20 6.14
N ARG A 79 -2.75 0.05 5.50
CA ARG A 79 -3.07 -1.02 4.54
C ARG A 79 -3.24 -0.49 3.11
N MET A 80 -2.96 0.79 2.91
CA MET A 80 -3.22 1.51 1.68
C MET A 80 -2.02 1.45 0.74
N THR A 81 -2.26 1.03 -0.48
CA THR A 81 -1.32 1.15 -1.59
C THR A 81 -1.88 2.15 -2.61
N VAL A 82 -1.05 3.10 -3.01
CA VAL A 82 -1.40 4.05 -4.07
C VAL A 82 -1.05 3.41 -5.41
N LEU A 83 -2.06 3.29 -6.26
CA LEU A 83 -1.95 2.72 -7.60
C LEU A 83 -2.11 3.81 -8.65
N ASP A 84 -1.73 3.52 -9.89
CA ASP A 84 -2.15 4.38 -10.99
C ASP A 84 -3.68 4.34 -11.11
N GLY A 85 -4.26 5.51 -10.96
CA GLY A 85 -5.72 5.68 -11.01
C GLY A 85 -6.49 5.42 -9.72
N GLY A 86 -5.85 5.07 -8.58
CA GLY A 86 -6.63 4.87 -7.37
C GLY A 86 -5.88 4.37 -6.13
N LEU A 87 -6.63 3.76 -5.23
CA LEU A 87 -6.15 3.21 -3.96
C LEU A 87 -6.58 1.76 -3.83
N ALA A 88 -5.71 0.92 -3.32
CA ALA A 88 -6.04 -0.41 -2.83
C ALA A 88 -5.83 -0.47 -1.31
N PHE A 89 -6.71 -1.16 -0.62
CA PHE A 89 -6.63 -1.42 0.81
C PHE A 89 -6.60 -2.93 1.01
N VAL A 90 -5.45 -3.45 1.39
CA VAL A 90 -5.22 -4.90 1.48
C VAL A 90 -4.77 -5.24 2.89
N ASP A 91 -5.51 -6.14 3.54
CA ASP A 91 -5.23 -6.64 4.90
C ASP A 91 -4.59 -8.03 4.86
N ASP A 92 -3.57 -8.17 4.04
CA ASP A 92 -2.83 -9.42 3.90
C ASP A 92 -1.38 -9.14 3.48
N ASP A 93 -0.46 -9.40 4.39
CA ASP A 93 0.98 -9.20 4.15
C ASP A 93 1.56 -10.14 3.08
N ASN A 94 0.82 -11.19 2.70
CA ASN A 94 1.20 -12.14 1.65
C ASN A 94 0.47 -11.88 0.32
N ALA A 95 -0.22 -10.76 0.23
CA ALA A 95 -0.91 -10.39 -1.00
C ALA A 95 0.08 -9.80 -2.00
N LEU A 96 -0.10 -10.15 -3.26
CA LEU A 96 0.60 -9.58 -4.40
C LEU A 96 -0.36 -8.71 -5.20
N LEU A 97 0.06 -7.48 -5.43
CA LEU A 97 -0.67 -6.51 -6.21
C LEU A 97 0.19 -6.10 -7.40
N TYR A 98 -0.27 -6.36 -8.61
CA TYR A 98 0.46 -6.05 -9.83
C TYR A 98 -0.49 -5.62 -10.96
N GLU A 99 0.07 -4.90 -11.92
CA GLU A 99 -0.63 -4.53 -13.15
C GLU A 99 -0.41 -5.60 -14.21
N ASP A 100 -1.49 -6.11 -14.78
CA ASP A 100 -1.45 -6.94 -15.97
C ASP A 100 -2.12 -6.17 -17.15
N GLY A 101 -2.15 -6.77 -18.35
CA GLY A 101 -2.68 -6.09 -19.52
C GLY A 101 -4.15 -5.67 -19.43
N ASP A 102 -4.89 -6.18 -18.45
CA ASP A 102 -6.30 -5.92 -18.20
C ASP A 102 -6.55 -4.95 -17.02
N GLY A 103 -5.48 -4.55 -16.31
CA GLY A 103 -5.55 -3.63 -15.17
C GLY A 103 -4.87 -4.18 -13.91
N TRP A 104 -5.30 -3.71 -12.73
CA TRP A 104 -4.74 -4.15 -11.47
C TRP A 104 -5.32 -5.47 -11.00
N THR A 105 -4.44 -6.43 -10.76
CA THR A 105 -4.76 -7.77 -10.25
C THR A 105 -4.21 -7.94 -8.85
N LEU A 106 -5.02 -8.54 -7.98
CA LEU A 106 -4.65 -8.93 -6.63
C LEU A 106 -4.64 -10.45 -6.51
N GLU A 107 -3.54 -11.00 -6.06
CA GLU A 107 -3.40 -12.39 -5.64
C GLU A 107 -3.19 -12.44 -4.13
N SER A 108 -4.00 -13.21 -3.41
CA SER A 108 -3.93 -13.29 -1.96
C SER A 108 -4.40 -14.64 -1.45
N PRO A 109 -3.74 -15.21 -0.43
CA PRO A 109 -4.24 -16.38 0.29
C PRO A 109 -5.58 -16.13 0.99
N ARG A 110 -5.90 -14.86 1.24
CA ARG A 110 -7.12 -14.42 1.93
C ARG A 110 -8.04 -13.62 1.02
N ALA A 111 -8.12 -14.00 -0.25
CA ALA A 111 -8.83 -13.26 -1.31
C ALA A 111 -10.28 -12.84 -0.98
N GLU A 112 -10.91 -13.46 0.03
CA GLU A 112 -12.29 -13.18 0.40
C GLU A 112 -12.47 -12.11 1.49
N ASN A 113 -11.40 -11.69 2.18
CA ASN A 113 -11.51 -10.85 3.37
C ASN A 113 -10.64 -9.59 3.30
N GLY A 114 -11.24 -8.44 3.57
CA GLY A 114 -10.52 -7.20 3.88
C GLY A 114 -9.90 -6.47 2.69
N ILE A 115 -10.39 -6.72 1.48
CA ILE A 115 -9.92 -6.04 0.26
C ILE A 115 -10.94 -5.00 -0.15
N ALA A 116 -10.50 -3.78 -0.26
CA ALA A 116 -11.28 -2.69 -0.84
C ALA A 116 -10.44 -1.91 -1.83
N ALA A 117 -11.06 -1.33 -2.82
CA ALA A 117 -10.42 -0.46 -3.80
C ALA A 117 -11.22 0.81 -4.01
N TYR A 118 -10.52 1.87 -4.36
CA TYR A 118 -11.11 3.12 -4.76
C TYR A 118 -10.42 3.64 -6.03
N PRO A 119 -11.15 3.91 -7.11
CA PRO A 119 -12.59 3.69 -7.26
C PRO A 119 -12.97 2.21 -7.24
N GLU A 120 -14.23 1.93 -6.98
CA GLU A 120 -14.77 0.57 -7.13
C GLU A 120 -14.51 0.05 -8.54
N GLY A 121 -14.07 -1.20 -8.65
CA GLY A 121 -13.68 -1.81 -9.92
C GLY A 121 -12.23 -1.50 -10.36
N LEU A 122 -11.43 -0.77 -9.58
CA LEU A 122 -10.01 -0.58 -9.85
C LEU A 122 -9.24 -1.90 -9.84
N LEU A 123 -9.58 -2.78 -8.91
CA LEU A 123 -9.04 -4.13 -8.84
C LEU A 123 -9.99 -5.11 -9.54
N GLY A 124 -9.43 -6.02 -10.31
CA GLY A 124 -10.13 -7.21 -10.76
C GLY A 124 -10.57 -8.10 -9.58
N SER A 125 -11.32 -9.15 -9.87
CA SER A 125 -11.67 -10.12 -8.83
C SER A 125 -10.40 -10.72 -8.23
N PRO A 126 -10.25 -10.73 -6.89
CA PRO A 126 -9.09 -11.31 -6.25
C PRO A 126 -8.90 -12.77 -6.66
N ARG A 127 -7.66 -13.15 -6.93
CA ARG A 127 -7.32 -14.54 -7.26
C ARG A 127 -6.80 -15.23 -6.02
N PRO A 128 -7.46 -16.31 -5.56
CA PRO A 128 -6.93 -17.08 -4.45
C PRO A 128 -5.64 -17.79 -4.86
N VAL A 129 -4.61 -17.66 -4.04
CA VAL A 129 -3.34 -18.35 -4.23
C VAL A 129 -2.96 -19.08 -2.95
N GLU A 130 -2.37 -20.27 -3.09
CA GLU A 130 -1.81 -20.99 -1.95
C GLU A 130 -0.31 -20.66 -1.85
N PRO A 131 0.12 -19.94 -0.82
CA PRO A 131 1.53 -19.66 -0.63
C PRO A 131 2.29 -20.94 -0.29
N VAL A 132 3.38 -21.20 -0.98
CA VAL A 132 4.28 -22.32 -0.69
C VAL A 132 5.44 -21.79 0.14
N SER A 133 5.52 -22.23 1.39
CA SER A 133 6.66 -21.90 2.26
C SER A 133 7.88 -22.78 1.92
N VAL A 134 8.98 -22.14 1.63
CA VAL A 134 10.26 -22.79 1.36
C VAL A 134 11.30 -22.24 2.33
N TYR A 135 11.98 -23.14 3.04
CA TYR A 135 12.97 -22.72 4.03
C TYR A 135 14.34 -22.55 3.39
N ALA A 136 14.92 -21.36 3.55
CA ALA A 136 16.31 -21.12 3.22
C ALA A 136 17.24 -21.77 4.25
N ARG A 137 18.45 -22.13 3.82
CA ARG A 137 19.48 -22.61 4.73
C ARG A 137 20.24 -21.42 5.31
N LEU A 138 20.23 -21.28 6.62
CA LEU A 138 20.95 -20.25 7.34
C LEU A 138 22.28 -20.78 7.86
N ARG A 139 23.38 -20.09 7.55
CA ARG A 139 24.71 -20.38 8.07
C ARG A 139 25.28 -19.13 8.74
N ARG A 140 25.61 -19.24 10.04
CA ARG A 140 26.27 -18.15 10.75
C ARG A 140 27.73 -18.06 10.33
N LEU A 141 28.17 -16.91 9.89
CA LEU A 141 29.57 -16.63 9.53
C LEU A 141 30.32 -15.95 10.67
N HIS A 142 29.70 -14.98 11.33
CA HIS A 142 30.20 -14.24 12.49
C HIS A 142 29.07 -13.97 13.49
N ALA A 143 29.35 -13.19 14.56
CA ALA A 143 28.37 -12.90 15.60
C ALA A 143 27.10 -12.22 15.04
N ASP A 144 27.26 -11.38 14.04
CA ASP A 144 26.27 -10.50 13.41
C ASP A 144 26.11 -10.72 11.90
N ARG A 145 26.77 -11.74 11.36
CA ARG A 145 26.76 -12.01 9.91
C ARG A 145 26.32 -13.42 9.62
N TYR A 146 25.35 -13.52 8.71
CA TYR A 146 24.77 -14.78 8.29
C TYR A 146 24.79 -14.89 6.76
N GLU A 147 24.90 -16.12 6.28
CA GLU A 147 24.70 -16.46 4.87
C GLU A 147 23.34 -17.13 4.74
N ILE A 148 22.54 -16.66 3.80
CA ILE A 148 21.24 -17.22 3.46
C ILE A 148 21.38 -17.92 2.12
N ALA A 149 21.28 -19.25 2.11
CA ALA A 149 21.31 -20.02 0.89
C ALA A 149 19.90 -20.45 0.52
N LEU A 150 19.44 -19.97 -0.63
CA LEU A 150 18.15 -20.37 -1.18
C LEU A 150 18.22 -21.82 -1.70
N PRO A 151 17.08 -22.55 -1.69
CA PRO A 151 17.05 -23.92 -2.19
C PRO A 151 17.50 -24.02 -3.66
N ALA A 152 18.18 -25.12 -3.97
CA ALA A 152 18.62 -25.37 -5.33
C ALA A 152 17.42 -25.44 -6.28
N GLY A 153 17.51 -24.73 -7.39
CA GLY A 153 16.45 -24.73 -8.41
C GLY A 153 15.47 -23.56 -8.31
N MET A 154 15.48 -22.74 -7.24
CA MET A 154 14.61 -21.55 -7.16
C MET A 154 14.76 -20.63 -8.38
N GLY A 155 15.96 -20.42 -8.88
CA GLY A 155 16.17 -19.65 -10.11
C GLY A 155 15.52 -20.26 -11.38
N ARG A 156 15.11 -21.53 -11.34
CA ARG A 156 14.31 -22.14 -12.42
C ARG A 156 12.82 -21.83 -12.26
N LEU A 157 12.31 -21.73 -11.03
CA LEU A 157 10.93 -21.35 -10.77
C LEU A 157 10.60 -19.98 -11.39
N PHE A 158 11.56 -19.05 -11.35
CA PHE A 158 11.43 -17.74 -12.01
C PHE A 158 11.54 -17.81 -13.53
N ARG A 159 12.26 -18.78 -14.09
CA ARG A 159 12.44 -18.90 -15.54
C ARG A 159 11.34 -19.69 -16.23
N ASP A 160 10.82 -20.71 -15.57
CA ASP A 160 9.74 -21.58 -16.09
C ASP A 160 8.34 -21.04 -15.77
N GLN A 161 8.25 -20.00 -15.10
CA GLN A 161 7.42 -18.82 -14.92
C GLN A 161 5.91 -18.87 -14.98
N ARG A 162 5.22 -19.96 -15.01
CA ARG A 162 3.76 -19.92 -15.02
C ARG A 162 3.11 -20.25 -13.67
N GLN A 163 3.90 -20.55 -12.64
CA GLN A 163 3.41 -21.07 -11.37
C GLN A 163 3.84 -20.25 -10.13
N VAL A 164 4.75 -19.31 -10.28
CA VAL A 164 5.24 -18.47 -9.17
C VAL A 164 5.21 -17.03 -9.61
N ALA A 165 4.37 -16.23 -8.97
CA ALA A 165 4.23 -14.81 -9.25
C ALA A 165 5.37 -14.02 -8.62
N ASP A 166 5.72 -14.33 -7.36
CA ASP A 166 6.82 -13.70 -6.64
C ASP A 166 7.38 -14.61 -5.55
N VAL A 167 8.55 -14.26 -5.01
CA VAL A 167 9.15 -14.94 -3.87
C VAL A 167 9.56 -13.90 -2.84
N MET A 168 8.93 -13.96 -1.69
CA MET A 168 9.23 -13.08 -0.55
C MET A 168 10.19 -13.78 0.40
N LEU A 169 11.29 -13.11 0.73
CA LEU A 169 12.20 -13.56 1.78
C LEU A 169 11.78 -12.93 3.12
N ASN A 170 11.28 -13.77 4.03
CA ASN A 170 10.88 -13.35 5.36
C ASN A 170 12.05 -13.53 6.34
N ILE A 171 12.55 -12.43 6.90
CA ILE A 171 13.69 -12.41 7.82
C ILE A 171 13.22 -11.94 9.19
N ALA A 172 13.20 -12.86 10.17
CA ALA A 172 13.02 -12.50 11.57
C ALA A 172 14.42 -12.34 12.22
N TYR A 173 14.72 -11.14 12.71
CA TYR A 173 16.00 -10.85 13.34
C TYR A 173 15.85 -9.95 14.57
N GLN A 174 16.89 -9.90 15.39
CA GLN A 174 17.01 -8.98 16.53
C GLN A 174 18.26 -8.14 16.32
N GLY A 175 18.11 -6.82 16.40
CA GLY A 175 19.18 -5.86 16.19
C GLY A 175 18.60 -4.50 15.85
N ASP A 176 19.43 -3.52 15.61
CA ASP A 176 18.98 -2.17 15.27
C ASP A 176 18.73 -2.05 13.76
N ILE A 177 19.68 -2.53 12.97
CA ILE A 177 19.66 -2.44 11.51
C ILE A 177 20.03 -3.79 10.91
N GLY A 178 19.27 -4.24 9.92
CA GLY A 178 19.59 -5.35 9.04
C GLY A 178 20.06 -4.84 7.67
N TRP A 179 21.11 -5.42 7.13
CA TRP A 179 21.56 -5.20 5.76
C TRP A 179 21.57 -6.52 4.99
N LEU A 180 20.93 -6.52 3.84
CA LEU A 180 20.89 -7.70 2.96
C LEU A 180 21.76 -7.46 1.74
N PHE A 181 22.68 -8.39 1.51
CA PHE A 181 23.58 -8.35 0.37
C PHE A 181 23.37 -9.54 -0.57
N CYS A 182 23.51 -9.30 -1.86
CA CYS A 182 23.70 -10.35 -2.85
C CYS A 182 25.15 -10.27 -3.35
N GLY A 183 25.99 -11.21 -2.92
CA GLY A 183 27.44 -11.07 -3.06
C GLY A 183 27.94 -9.83 -2.28
N ASP A 184 28.56 -8.89 -2.99
CA ASP A 184 29.07 -7.64 -2.40
C ASP A 184 28.12 -6.43 -2.61
N VAL A 185 26.95 -6.64 -3.20
CA VAL A 185 25.98 -5.58 -3.48
C VAL A 185 24.93 -5.53 -2.39
N LEU A 186 24.77 -4.39 -1.73
CA LEU A 186 23.66 -4.11 -0.83
C LEU A 186 22.38 -4.02 -1.65
N ILE A 187 21.40 -4.89 -1.38
CA ILE A 187 20.13 -4.95 -2.09
C ILE A 187 18.97 -4.39 -1.27
N ALA A 188 19.05 -4.46 0.06
CA ALA A 188 18.04 -3.90 0.95
C ALA A 188 18.62 -3.65 2.34
N ASP A 189 18.00 -2.75 3.08
CA ASP A 189 18.24 -2.51 4.49
C ASP A 189 16.91 -2.31 5.24
N ASN A 190 16.94 -2.54 6.54
CA ASN A 190 15.76 -2.42 7.40
C ASN A 190 16.16 -1.96 8.80
N PHE A 191 15.39 -1.05 9.38
CA PHE A 191 15.43 -0.73 10.81
C PHE A 191 14.49 -1.66 11.56
N CYS A 192 15.01 -2.41 12.52
CA CYS A 192 14.22 -3.37 13.29
C CYS A 192 13.15 -2.65 14.11
N ASN A 193 11.90 -2.90 13.77
CA ASN A 193 10.72 -2.42 14.49
C ASN A 193 10.04 -3.54 15.31
N GLY A 194 10.66 -4.73 15.37
CA GLY A 194 10.12 -5.93 16.00
C GLY A 194 9.25 -6.79 15.09
N GLU A 195 9.04 -6.36 13.85
CA GLU A 195 8.30 -7.12 12.84
C GLU A 195 9.24 -7.94 11.94
N THR A 196 8.66 -8.90 11.23
CA THR A 196 9.40 -9.68 10.22
C THR A 196 9.70 -8.79 9.01
N TRP A 197 10.97 -8.70 8.66
CA TRP A 197 11.39 -7.99 7.47
C TRP A 197 11.09 -8.82 6.22
N GLN A 198 10.36 -8.28 5.28
CA GLN A 198 10.02 -8.88 3.99
C GLN A 198 10.80 -8.21 2.86
N VAL A 199 11.44 -9.02 2.02
CA VAL A 199 12.25 -8.57 0.88
C VAL A 199 11.92 -9.40 -0.34
#